data_b5d09e445090f9d90b8484cd2c381d83
#
_entry.id   b5d09e445090f9d90b8484cd2c381d83
#
_cell.length_a   1.000
_cell.length_b   1.000
_cell.length_c   1.000
_cell.angle_alpha   90.00
_cell.angle_beta   90.00
_cell.angle_gamma   90.00
#
_symmetry.space_group_name_H-M   'P 1'
#
loop_
_entity.id
_entity.type
_entity.pdbx_description
1 polymer ?
#
loop_
_entity_poly.entity_id
_entity_poly.type
_entity_poly.pdbx_seq_one_letter_code
_entity_poly.pdbx_strand_id
1 'polypeptide(L)'
;PEDLAQYGEYCKNDCELTIRLFAALHNEDIDVEEYEAISTTIKMFSEPMLEINIDLLKTHLEEVKEHKKQLMEKAKSDSDILLSNPKFAIALEELGVIPPTKISARTGKEAFAFAKSDKGLKDLLEHENPKVQALVAARLGVKSTLEETRTQRLIDIGERIGVLPVPLRYHAAHTGRWGGSDKINLQN
;
A
#
# COMPACT_ATOMS: atom_id res chain seq x y z
N PRO A 1 15.79 -37.79 12.46
CA PRO A 1 16.47 -37.58 13.73
C PRO A 1 17.82 -36.88 13.54
N GLU A 2 18.68 -37.38 12.61
CA GLU A 2 20.04 -36.85 12.35
C GLU A 2 19.96 -35.43 11.78
N ASP A 3 19.06 -35.18 10.83
CA ASP A 3 18.80 -33.86 10.22
C ASP A 3 18.34 -32.83 11.26
N LEU A 4 17.54 -33.25 12.24
CA LEU A 4 17.03 -32.38 13.29
C LEU A 4 18.14 -31.96 14.27
N ALA A 5 19.07 -32.88 14.58
CA ALA A 5 20.22 -32.58 15.42
C ALA A 5 21.18 -31.61 14.71
N GLN A 6 21.44 -31.84 13.43
CA GLN A 6 22.28 -30.96 12.61
C GLN A 6 21.66 -29.56 12.49
N TYR A 7 20.33 -29.47 12.32
CA TYR A 7 19.59 -28.19 12.30
C TYR A 7 19.70 -27.47 13.63
N GLY A 8 19.63 -28.22 14.75
CA GLY A 8 19.81 -27.66 16.10
C GLY A 8 21.22 -27.07 16.32
N GLU A 9 22.27 -27.74 15.86
CA GLU A 9 23.64 -27.20 15.93
C GLU A 9 23.82 -25.98 15.03
N TYR A 10 23.18 -25.93 13.86
CA TYR A 10 23.18 -24.75 13.01
C TYR A 10 22.54 -23.55 13.72
N CYS A 11 21.33 -23.71 14.28
CA CYS A 11 20.66 -22.65 15.03
C CYS A 11 21.49 -22.16 16.24
N LYS A 12 22.12 -23.07 16.97
CA LYS A 12 23.00 -22.73 18.08
C LYS A 12 24.21 -21.89 17.63
N ASN A 13 24.83 -22.28 16.51
CA ASN A 13 25.94 -21.53 15.93
C ASN A 13 25.51 -20.13 15.50
N ASP A 14 24.33 -19.95 14.89
CA ASP A 14 23.79 -18.65 14.52
C ASP A 14 23.56 -17.75 15.74
N CYS A 15 23.04 -18.30 16.83
CA CYS A 15 22.89 -17.57 18.10
C CYS A 15 24.24 -17.13 18.65
N GLU A 16 25.24 -18.03 18.65
CA GLU A 16 26.59 -17.73 19.13
C GLU A 16 27.27 -16.65 18.28
N LEU A 17 27.17 -16.75 16.95
CA LEU A 17 27.69 -15.74 16.03
C LEU A 17 27.01 -14.39 16.22
N THR A 18 25.70 -14.36 16.46
CA THR A 18 24.94 -13.14 16.71
C THR A 18 25.43 -12.47 17.98
N ILE A 19 25.64 -13.21 19.08
CA ILE A 19 26.15 -12.68 20.35
C ILE A 19 27.56 -12.12 20.18
N ARG A 20 28.44 -12.87 19.48
CA ARG A 20 29.82 -12.42 19.22
C ARG A 20 29.85 -11.16 18.36
N LEU A 21 28.99 -11.10 17.34
CA LEU A 21 28.87 -9.94 16.47
C LEU A 21 28.36 -8.73 17.23
N PHE A 22 27.32 -8.92 18.06
CA PHE A 22 26.81 -7.85 18.93
C PHE A 22 27.92 -7.33 19.88
N ALA A 23 28.64 -8.22 20.56
CA ALA A 23 29.73 -7.84 21.46
C ALA A 23 30.87 -7.09 20.75
N ALA A 24 31.17 -7.46 19.49
CA ALA A 24 32.19 -6.80 18.68
C ALA A 24 31.78 -5.43 18.14
N LEU A 25 30.48 -5.25 17.86
CA LEU A 25 29.91 -4.02 17.30
C LEU A 25 29.33 -3.11 18.40
N HIS A 26 29.17 -3.64 19.60
CA HIS A 26 28.64 -2.86 20.73
C HIS A 26 29.61 -1.72 21.03
N ASN A 27 29.11 -0.51 20.84
CA ASN A 27 29.84 0.72 21.09
C ASN A 27 29.20 1.47 22.26
N GLU A 28 30.01 1.88 23.22
CA GLU A 28 29.56 2.66 24.37
C GLU A 28 29.02 4.06 23.97
N ASP A 29 29.24 4.46 22.71
CA ASP A 29 28.76 5.73 22.17
C ASP A 29 27.28 5.69 21.73
N ILE A 30 26.61 4.52 21.83
CA ILE A 30 25.18 4.43 21.53
C ILE A 30 24.40 4.79 22.80
N ASP A 31 23.60 5.84 22.71
CA ASP A 31 22.76 6.31 23.82
C ASP A 31 21.74 5.25 24.24
N VAL A 32 21.44 5.20 25.54
CA VAL A 32 20.46 4.26 26.10
C VAL A 32 19.09 4.44 25.46
N GLU A 33 18.73 5.67 25.12
CA GLU A 33 17.49 6.02 24.45
C GLU A 33 17.35 5.34 23.07
N GLU A 34 18.45 5.13 22.36
CA GLU A 34 18.43 4.40 21.07
C GLU A 34 18.08 2.92 21.28
N TYR A 35 18.64 2.28 22.30
CA TYR A 35 18.27 0.90 22.64
C TYR A 35 16.82 0.79 23.08
N GLU A 36 16.32 1.76 23.83
CA GLU A 36 14.91 1.82 24.22
C GLU A 36 14.00 2.01 22.98
N ALA A 37 14.38 2.86 22.04
CA ALA A 37 13.66 3.05 20.78
C ALA A 37 13.63 1.78 19.93
N ILE A 38 14.75 1.05 19.82
CA ILE A 38 14.83 -0.24 19.14
C ILE A 38 13.94 -1.27 19.85
N SER A 39 14.06 -1.40 21.17
CA SER A 39 13.27 -2.32 21.99
C SER A 39 11.78 -2.04 21.84
N THR A 40 11.38 -0.78 21.92
CA THR A 40 9.98 -0.35 21.75
C THR A 40 9.48 -0.68 20.34
N THR A 41 10.30 -0.47 19.31
CA THR A 41 9.95 -0.82 17.93
C THR A 41 9.67 -2.31 17.78
N ILE A 42 10.50 -3.16 18.40
CA ILE A 42 10.30 -4.61 18.39
C ILE A 42 9.03 -4.99 19.16
N LYS A 43 8.82 -4.40 20.36
CA LYS A 43 7.65 -4.67 21.20
C LYS A 43 6.34 -4.28 20.51
N MET A 44 6.28 -3.17 19.79
CA MET A 44 5.09 -2.79 19.03
C MET A 44 4.65 -3.85 18.03
N PHE A 45 5.56 -4.69 17.57
CA PHE A 45 5.26 -5.82 16.68
C PHE A 45 5.00 -7.13 17.44
N SER A 46 5.87 -7.47 18.40
CA SER A 46 5.83 -8.77 19.12
C SER A 46 4.80 -8.81 20.24
N GLU A 47 4.46 -7.66 20.81
CA GLU A 47 3.51 -7.51 21.92
C GLU A 47 2.45 -6.44 21.54
N PRO A 48 1.67 -6.68 20.47
CA PRO A 48 0.74 -5.67 19.95
C PRO A 48 -0.39 -5.39 20.95
N MET A 49 -0.74 -4.09 21.08
CA MET A 49 -1.78 -3.63 22.01
C MET A 49 -2.96 -2.94 21.29
N LEU A 50 -2.86 -2.69 19.98
CA LEU A 50 -3.91 -2.02 19.23
C LEU A 50 -4.99 -3.02 18.82
N GLU A 51 -6.17 -2.91 19.41
CA GLU A 51 -7.33 -3.72 19.03
C GLU A 51 -7.86 -3.33 17.64
N ILE A 52 -8.33 -4.32 16.89
CA ILE A 52 -8.90 -4.14 15.56
C ILE A 52 -10.42 -4.22 15.63
N ASN A 53 -11.12 -3.15 15.27
CA ASN A 53 -12.57 -3.17 15.11
C ASN A 53 -12.93 -3.79 13.75
N ILE A 54 -13.11 -5.11 13.73
CA ILE A 54 -13.37 -5.91 12.52
C ILE A 54 -14.70 -5.52 11.88
N ASP A 55 -15.74 -5.27 12.67
CA ASP A 55 -17.08 -4.95 12.16
C ASP A 55 -17.07 -3.61 11.43
N LEU A 56 -16.39 -2.61 12.00
CA LEU A 56 -16.23 -1.32 11.34
C LEU A 56 -15.47 -1.44 10.03
N LEU A 57 -14.40 -2.25 9.99
CA LEU A 57 -13.60 -2.47 8.77
C LEU A 57 -14.40 -3.22 7.70
N LYS A 58 -15.22 -4.20 8.06
CA LYS A 58 -16.10 -4.92 7.13
C LYS A 58 -17.14 -3.95 6.52
N THR A 59 -17.79 -3.17 7.34
CA THR A 59 -18.75 -2.15 6.89
C THR A 59 -18.08 -1.18 5.92
N HIS A 60 -16.93 -0.64 6.29
CA HIS A 60 -16.16 0.26 5.42
C HIS A 60 -15.78 -0.38 4.09
N LEU A 61 -15.35 -1.65 4.10
CA LEU A 61 -15.00 -2.37 2.88
C LEU A 61 -16.20 -2.53 1.93
N GLU A 62 -17.37 -2.82 2.49
CA GLU A 62 -18.62 -2.91 1.73
C GLU A 62 -19.01 -1.54 1.13
N GLU A 63 -18.92 -0.47 1.91
CA GLU A 63 -19.18 0.90 1.43
C GLU A 63 -18.25 1.29 0.28
N VAL A 64 -16.95 1.00 0.39
CA VAL A 64 -15.97 1.27 -0.68
C VAL A 64 -16.30 0.49 -1.94
N LYS A 65 -16.67 -0.79 -1.83
CA LYS A 65 -17.07 -1.62 -2.97
C LYS A 65 -18.35 -1.11 -3.62
N GLU A 66 -19.36 -0.77 -2.83
CA GLU A 66 -20.62 -0.24 -3.32
C GLU A 66 -20.43 1.11 -4.01
N HIS A 67 -19.61 2.00 -3.44
CA HIS A 67 -19.28 3.28 -4.08
C HIS A 67 -18.64 3.09 -5.46
N LYS A 68 -17.70 2.14 -5.59
CA LYS A 68 -17.09 1.81 -6.89
C LYS A 68 -18.13 1.30 -7.89
N LYS A 69 -19.03 0.43 -7.45
CA LYS A 69 -20.12 -0.09 -8.28
C LYS A 69 -21.00 1.05 -8.81
N GLN A 70 -21.40 1.98 -7.93
CA GLN A 70 -22.19 3.15 -8.32
C GLN A 70 -21.46 4.06 -9.33
N LEU A 71 -20.13 4.22 -9.19
CA LEU A 71 -19.33 4.97 -10.17
C LEU A 71 -19.33 4.28 -11.55
N MET A 72 -19.20 2.96 -11.60
CA MET A 72 -19.27 2.19 -12.86
C MET A 72 -20.65 2.28 -13.49
N GLU A 73 -21.71 2.15 -12.71
CA GLU A 73 -23.09 2.27 -13.19
C GLU A 73 -23.39 3.67 -13.76
N LYS A 74 -22.95 4.72 -13.09
CA LYS A 74 -23.09 6.11 -13.58
C LYS A 74 -22.31 6.32 -14.89
N ALA A 75 -21.15 5.74 -15.01
CA ALA A 75 -20.33 5.82 -16.20
C ALA A 75 -20.86 4.93 -17.35
N LYS A 76 -21.78 4.01 -17.06
CA LYS A 76 -22.23 2.95 -17.97
C LYS A 76 -21.06 2.22 -18.63
N SER A 77 -20.02 1.94 -17.85
CA SER A 77 -18.77 1.39 -18.32
C SER A 77 -18.29 0.26 -17.45
N ASP A 78 -17.75 -0.79 -18.06
CA ASP A 78 -17.23 -1.96 -17.37
C ASP A 78 -15.83 -1.69 -16.78
N SER A 79 -15.49 -2.43 -15.74
CA SER A 79 -14.17 -2.34 -15.10
C SER A 79 -13.02 -2.61 -16.08
N ASP A 80 -13.23 -3.47 -17.08
CA ASP A 80 -12.24 -3.82 -18.10
C ASP A 80 -11.87 -2.60 -18.98
N ILE A 81 -12.85 -1.76 -19.33
CA ILE A 81 -12.64 -0.50 -20.05
C ILE A 81 -11.91 0.49 -19.15
N LEU A 82 -12.36 0.63 -17.91
CA LEU A 82 -11.80 1.60 -16.96
C LEU A 82 -10.36 1.29 -16.53
N LEU A 83 -9.96 0.02 -16.49
CA LEU A 83 -8.61 -0.39 -16.08
C LEU A 83 -7.61 -0.36 -17.25
N SER A 84 -8.04 -0.57 -18.47
CA SER A 84 -7.18 -0.61 -19.65
C SER A 84 -6.98 0.78 -20.24
N ASN A 85 -5.72 1.23 -20.39
CA ASN A 85 -5.43 2.52 -21.02
C ASN A 85 -5.91 2.60 -22.48
N PRO A 86 -5.67 1.60 -23.35
CA PRO A 86 -6.17 1.65 -24.74
C PRO A 86 -7.70 1.66 -24.82
N LYS A 87 -8.39 0.81 -24.05
CA LYS A 87 -9.86 0.75 -24.08
C LYS A 87 -10.49 2.05 -23.54
N PHE A 88 -9.88 2.63 -22.51
CA PHE A 88 -10.32 3.90 -21.96
C PHE A 88 -10.11 5.06 -22.95
N ALA A 89 -9.03 5.05 -23.72
CA ALA A 89 -8.80 6.02 -24.80
C ALA A 89 -9.91 5.94 -25.85
N ILE A 90 -10.23 4.74 -26.31
CA ILE A 90 -11.34 4.50 -27.28
C ILE A 90 -12.67 5.02 -26.69
N ALA A 91 -12.97 4.74 -25.43
CA ALA A 91 -14.20 5.21 -24.80
C ALA A 91 -14.26 6.74 -24.70
N LEU A 92 -13.14 7.45 -24.55
CA LEU A 92 -13.09 8.91 -24.62
C LEU A 92 -13.31 9.41 -26.05
N GLU A 93 -12.70 8.76 -27.04
CA GLU A 93 -12.88 9.09 -28.47
C GLU A 93 -14.34 8.93 -28.93
N GLU A 94 -15.03 7.87 -28.46
CA GLU A 94 -16.46 7.69 -28.71
C GLU A 94 -17.34 8.81 -28.12
N LEU A 95 -16.86 9.47 -27.09
CA LEU A 95 -17.50 10.66 -26.51
C LEU A 95 -17.04 11.98 -27.17
N GLY A 96 -16.22 11.90 -28.22
CA GLY A 96 -15.71 13.06 -28.96
C GLY A 96 -14.51 13.76 -28.30
N VAL A 97 -13.85 13.11 -27.34
CA VAL A 97 -12.71 13.67 -26.60
C VAL A 97 -11.41 13.06 -27.09
N ILE A 98 -10.43 13.87 -27.42
CA ILE A 98 -9.07 13.42 -27.73
C ILE A 98 -8.39 12.98 -26.43
N PRO A 99 -7.92 11.72 -26.33
CA PRO A 99 -7.26 11.25 -25.12
C PRO A 99 -5.98 12.04 -24.83
N PRO A 100 -5.79 12.58 -23.61
CA PRO A 100 -4.57 13.30 -23.27
C PRO A 100 -3.35 12.37 -23.26
N THR A 101 -2.26 12.87 -23.86
CA THR A 101 -0.97 12.16 -23.93
C THR A 101 0.14 12.97 -23.24
N LYS A 102 1.21 12.29 -22.92
CA LYS A 102 2.45 12.87 -22.36
C LYS A 102 3.67 12.09 -22.80
N ILE A 103 4.83 12.74 -22.75
CA ILE A 103 6.10 12.03 -22.91
C ILE A 103 6.46 11.33 -21.59
N SER A 104 6.66 10.03 -21.64
CA SER A 104 7.09 9.23 -20.49
C SER A 104 8.53 9.57 -20.09
N ALA A 105 8.72 10.04 -18.87
CA ALA A 105 10.06 10.36 -18.35
C ALA A 105 11.00 9.14 -18.32
N ARG A 106 10.43 7.92 -18.22
CA ARG A 106 11.21 6.67 -18.17
C ARG A 106 11.64 6.17 -19.54
N THR A 107 10.80 6.31 -20.56
CA THR A 107 11.02 5.69 -21.88
C THR A 107 11.25 6.70 -23.00
N GLY A 108 11.01 7.98 -22.77
CA GLY A 108 11.04 9.04 -23.79
C GLY A 108 9.96 8.91 -24.87
N LYS A 109 9.05 7.93 -24.76
CA LYS A 109 7.99 7.69 -25.74
C LYS A 109 6.68 8.33 -25.30
N GLU A 110 5.83 8.62 -26.27
CA GLU A 110 4.48 9.09 -26.02
C GLU A 110 3.66 7.99 -25.30
N ALA A 111 2.88 8.40 -24.30
CA ALA A 111 2.03 7.54 -23.51
C ALA A 111 0.77 8.31 -23.07
N PHE A 112 -0.33 7.63 -22.80
CA PHE A 112 -1.55 8.25 -22.30
C PHE A 112 -1.32 8.91 -20.92
N ALA A 113 -1.79 10.13 -20.76
CA ALA A 113 -1.73 10.91 -19.53
C ALA A 113 -2.93 10.63 -18.63
N PHE A 114 -3.04 9.36 -18.16
CA PHE A 114 -4.20 8.85 -17.40
C PHE A 114 -3.88 8.58 -15.94
N ALA A 115 -2.79 9.08 -15.39
CA ALA A 115 -2.52 8.99 -13.95
C ALA A 115 -3.31 10.06 -13.18
N LYS A 116 -3.62 9.78 -11.91
CA LYS A 116 -4.33 10.72 -11.01
C LYS A 116 -3.65 12.09 -10.91
N SER A 117 -2.33 12.14 -11.08
CA SER A 117 -1.53 13.35 -11.05
C SER A 117 -1.52 14.12 -12.39
N ASP A 118 -1.91 13.49 -13.49
CA ASP A 118 -1.81 14.08 -14.82
C ASP A 118 -2.85 15.19 -15.02
N LYS A 119 -2.39 16.35 -15.45
CA LYS A 119 -3.23 17.52 -15.66
C LYS A 119 -4.34 17.24 -16.67
N GLY A 120 -4.01 16.64 -17.82
CA GLY A 120 -5.00 16.33 -18.85
C GLY A 120 -6.16 15.45 -18.36
N LEU A 121 -5.91 14.50 -17.45
CA LEU A 121 -6.98 13.71 -16.86
C LEU A 121 -7.83 14.51 -15.85
N LYS A 122 -7.19 15.44 -15.10
CA LYS A 122 -7.91 16.31 -14.16
C LYS A 122 -8.81 17.30 -14.90
N ASP A 123 -8.33 17.86 -15.99
CA ASP A 123 -9.11 18.80 -16.81
C ASP A 123 -10.38 18.14 -17.38
N LEU A 124 -10.34 16.82 -17.65
CA LEU A 124 -11.52 16.05 -18.08
C LEU A 124 -12.57 15.84 -16.98
N LEU A 125 -12.25 16.01 -15.70
CA LEU A 125 -13.24 15.99 -14.62
C LEU A 125 -14.16 17.21 -14.65
N GLU A 126 -13.69 18.31 -15.24
CA GLU A 126 -14.43 19.57 -15.39
C GLU A 126 -14.93 19.76 -16.82
N HIS A 127 -14.90 18.70 -17.64
CA HIS A 127 -15.34 18.76 -19.05
C HIS A 127 -16.82 19.06 -19.16
N GLU A 128 -17.25 19.81 -20.17
CA GLU A 128 -18.66 20.21 -20.38
C GLU A 128 -19.62 19.03 -20.53
N ASN A 129 -19.15 17.90 -21.03
CA ASN A 129 -19.97 16.68 -21.20
C ASN A 129 -20.02 15.84 -19.91
N PRO A 130 -21.20 15.71 -19.25
CA PRO A 130 -21.33 14.94 -18.02
C PRO A 130 -20.96 13.46 -18.14
N LYS A 131 -21.06 12.88 -19.35
CA LYS A 131 -20.65 11.49 -19.58
C LYS A 131 -19.12 11.32 -19.51
N VAL A 132 -18.37 12.32 -19.97
CA VAL A 132 -16.92 12.34 -19.85
C VAL A 132 -16.52 12.47 -18.39
N GLN A 133 -17.14 13.38 -17.65
CA GLN A 133 -16.90 13.54 -16.22
C GLN A 133 -17.15 12.21 -15.47
N ALA A 134 -18.31 11.56 -15.71
CA ALA A 134 -18.65 10.29 -15.08
C ALA A 134 -17.65 9.18 -15.43
N LEU A 135 -17.22 9.08 -16.69
CA LEU A 135 -16.26 8.09 -17.15
C LEU A 135 -14.88 8.28 -16.49
N VAL A 136 -14.41 9.52 -16.39
CA VAL A 136 -13.14 9.85 -15.74
C VAL A 136 -13.19 9.63 -14.24
N ALA A 137 -14.28 10.04 -13.58
CA ALA A 137 -14.51 9.81 -12.15
C ALA A 137 -14.54 8.31 -11.82
N ALA A 138 -15.24 7.52 -12.64
CA ALA A 138 -15.29 6.06 -12.50
C ALA A 138 -13.90 5.43 -12.64
N ARG A 139 -13.10 5.85 -13.65
CA ARG A 139 -11.74 5.35 -13.81
C ARG A 139 -10.87 5.65 -12.60
N LEU A 140 -10.91 6.88 -12.07
CA LEU A 140 -10.11 7.26 -10.90
C LEU A 140 -10.52 6.49 -9.65
N GLY A 141 -11.82 6.28 -9.44
CA GLY A 141 -12.34 5.50 -8.32
C GLY A 141 -12.03 4.01 -8.43
N VAL A 142 -12.22 3.40 -9.60
CA VAL A 142 -12.03 1.95 -9.79
C VAL A 142 -10.55 1.56 -9.85
N LYS A 143 -9.69 2.40 -10.41
CA LYS A 143 -8.26 2.09 -10.56
C LYS A 143 -7.49 2.00 -9.25
N SER A 144 -7.94 2.67 -8.21
CA SER A 144 -7.32 2.58 -6.88
C SER A 144 -7.89 1.40 -6.10
N THR A 145 -7.11 0.34 -5.95
CA THR A 145 -7.45 -0.82 -5.11
C THR A 145 -6.75 -0.77 -3.75
N LEU A 146 -6.03 0.32 -3.46
CA LEU A 146 -5.19 0.41 -2.28
C LEU A 146 -6.00 0.38 -0.98
N GLU A 147 -7.11 1.09 -0.96
CA GLU A 147 -8.01 1.17 0.19
C GLU A 147 -8.63 -0.20 0.49
N GLU A 148 -9.22 -0.86 -0.49
CA GLU A 148 -9.78 -2.22 -0.35
C GLU A 148 -8.72 -3.22 0.14
N THR A 149 -7.54 -3.19 -0.50
CA THR A 149 -6.47 -4.14 -0.17
C THR A 149 -5.94 -3.93 1.26
N ARG A 150 -5.82 -2.68 1.70
CA ARG A 150 -5.40 -2.35 3.06
C ARG A 150 -6.46 -2.72 4.08
N THR A 151 -7.71 -2.37 3.82
CA THR A 151 -8.83 -2.71 4.70
C THR A 151 -8.98 -4.22 4.83
N GLN A 152 -8.94 -4.97 3.73
CA GLN A 152 -8.99 -6.44 3.76
C GLN A 152 -7.84 -7.01 4.58
N ARG A 153 -6.63 -6.51 4.41
CA ARG A 153 -5.48 -6.96 5.19
C ARG A 153 -5.65 -6.74 6.68
N LEU A 154 -6.20 -5.59 7.10
CA LEU A 154 -6.48 -5.32 8.51
C LEU A 154 -7.56 -6.26 9.05
N ILE A 155 -8.58 -6.59 8.26
CA ILE A 155 -9.59 -7.60 8.61
C ILE A 155 -8.93 -8.97 8.80
N ASP A 156 -8.09 -9.41 7.85
CA ASP A 156 -7.40 -10.70 7.90
C ASP A 156 -6.50 -10.83 9.15
N ILE A 157 -5.83 -9.75 9.54
CA ILE A 157 -5.03 -9.68 10.77
C ILE A 157 -5.95 -9.77 12.00
N GLY A 158 -7.02 -8.97 12.01
CA GLY A 158 -7.97 -8.93 13.12
C GLY A 158 -8.64 -10.29 13.37
N GLU A 159 -9.05 -11.00 12.32
CA GLU A 159 -9.66 -12.33 12.41
C GLU A 159 -8.68 -13.40 12.91
N ARG A 160 -7.36 -13.23 12.67
CA ARG A 160 -6.34 -14.18 13.10
C ARG A 160 -5.90 -13.98 14.55
N ILE A 161 -5.65 -12.74 14.95
CA ILE A 161 -4.99 -12.42 16.22
C ILE A 161 -5.70 -11.35 17.06
N GLY A 162 -6.72 -10.68 16.52
CA GLY A 162 -7.52 -9.66 17.21
C GLY A 162 -6.83 -8.32 17.46
N VAL A 163 -5.53 -8.28 17.35
CA VAL A 163 -4.69 -7.08 17.58
C VAL A 163 -3.80 -6.79 16.38
N LEU A 164 -3.36 -5.55 16.23
CA LEU A 164 -2.54 -5.10 15.12
C LEU A 164 -1.06 -5.05 15.51
N PRO A 165 -0.22 -5.97 15.03
CA PRO A 165 1.23 -5.81 15.07
C PRO A 165 1.64 -4.60 14.24
N VAL A 166 2.40 -3.67 14.83
CA VAL A 166 2.83 -2.46 14.14
C VAL A 166 4.19 -2.70 13.47
N PRO A 167 4.23 -2.93 12.14
CA PRO A 167 5.47 -3.31 11.45
C PRO A 167 6.27 -2.06 11.09
N LEU A 168 6.99 -1.49 12.04
CA LEU A 168 7.92 -0.40 11.81
C LEU A 168 9.35 -0.92 11.68
N ARG A 169 10.11 -0.28 10.82
CA ARG A 169 11.56 -0.48 10.71
C ARG A 169 12.25 0.71 11.37
N TYR A 170 13.01 0.42 12.39
CA TYR A 170 13.86 1.40 13.03
C TYR A 170 14.90 1.93 12.04
N HIS A 171 15.17 3.23 12.07
CA HIS A 171 16.18 3.91 11.24
C HIS A 171 16.09 3.57 9.73
N ALA A 172 14.86 3.47 9.19
CA ALA A 172 14.63 3.04 7.79
C ALA A 172 15.01 4.09 6.75
N ALA A 173 15.09 5.35 7.14
CA ALA A 173 15.52 6.45 6.29
C ALA A 173 16.91 6.95 6.73
N HIS A 174 17.69 7.49 5.78
CA HIS A 174 19.00 8.09 6.09
C HIS A 174 18.95 9.25 7.10
N THR A 175 17.77 9.80 7.35
CA THR A 175 17.52 10.84 8.37
C THR A 175 17.15 10.27 9.73
N GLY A 176 17.30 8.98 9.98
CA GLY A 176 16.98 8.33 11.26
C GLY A 176 15.50 8.07 11.52
N ARG A 177 14.60 8.35 10.56
CA ARG A 177 13.17 8.15 10.76
C ARG A 177 12.76 6.68 10.60
N TRP A 178 11.74 6.26 11.37
CA TRP A 178 11.10 4.96 11.15
C TRP A 178 10.46 4.89 9.77
N GLY A 179 10.45 3.71 9.20
CA GLY A 179 9.73 3.39 7.98
C GLY A 179 8.64 2.37 8.22
N GLY A 180 7.51 2.54 7.55
CA GLY A 180 6.48 1.51 7.51
C GLY A 180 6.98 0.26 6.79
N SER A 181 6.55 -0.91 7.22
CA SER A 181 6.82 -2.19 6.62
C SER A 181 5.51 -2.92 6.33
N ASP A 182 5.60 -4.06 5.66
CA ASP A 182 4.49 -4.98 5.43
C ASP A 182 3.22 -4.33 4.83
N LYS A 183 3.40 -3.29 4.00
CA LYS A 183 2.32 -2.50 3.36
C LYS A 183 1.41 -1.77 4.36
N ILE A 184 1.76 -1.72 5.62
CA ILE A 184 1.09 -0.96 6.67
C ILE A 184 2.02 0.19 7.07
N ASN A 185 1.57 1.42 6.87
CA ASN A 185 2.32 2.60 7.27
C ASN A 185 1.45 3.47 8.17
N LEU A 186 1.63 3.33 9.47
CA LEU A 186 0.90 4.10 10.49
C LEU A 186 1.49 5.49 10.76
N GLN A 187 2.56 5.86 10.06
CA GLN A 187 3.21 7.16 10.21
C GLN A 187 2.64 8.24 9.26
N ASN A 188 1.87 7.85 8.24
CA ASN A 188 1.33 8.74 7.21
C ASN A 188 -0.19 8.82 7.31
#